data_3c4d321fb2e8028f6ed358177eb274a2
#
_entry.id   3c4d321fb2e8028f6ed358177eb274a2
#
_cell.length_a   1.000
_cell.length_b   1.000
_cell.length_c   1.000
_cell.angle_alpha   90.00
_cell.angle_beta   90.00
_cell.angle_gamma   90.00
#
_symmetry.space_group_name_H-M   'P 1'
#
loop_
_entity.id
_entity.type
_entity.pdbx_description
1 polymer ?
#
loop_
_entity_poly.entity_id
_entity_poly.type
_entity_poly.pdbx_seq_one_letter_code
_entity_poly.pdbx_strand_id
1 'polypeptide(L)'
;MLKKIYILLLSIIFSTNSLSQEIEKVYFAGGCFWCMEESFEKLDGVIEVISGYSGGTTSNPTYKEVTYGDTGHFETVEIIYDKSLINFEKLLKIFWINIDPFDAKGQFCDKGYSYRSVAFFTTESQKNQILNSIKKIEKDFNKEVVTYVRKFDKFYKAEDNHQNYYQEYFVNYLLYKKGCGREKRLNSIWKK
;
A
#
# COMPACT_ATOMS: atom_id res chain seq x y z
N MET A 1 -29.32 -39.51 -60.47
CA MET A 1 -29.87 -38.51 -59.54
C MET A 1 -28.91 -38.34 -58.38
N LEU A 2 -27.98 -37.34 -58.39
CA LEU A 2 -27.05 -37.04 -57.32
C LEU A 2 -27.70 -36.06 -56.36
N LYS A 3 -27.94 -36.49 -55.09
CA LYS A 3 -28.37 -35.58 -54.03
C LYS A 3 -27.15 -34.78 -53.51
N LYS A 4 -27.16 -33.44 -53.72
CA LYS A 4 -26.17 -32.52 -53.13
C LYS A 4 -26.51 -32.35 -51.62
N ILE A 5 -25.62 -32.79 -50.78
CA ILE A 5 -25.70 -32.57 -49.33
C ILE A 5 -25.00 -31.21 -49.07
N TYR A 6 -25.75 -30.20 -48.62
CA TYR A 6 -25.20 -28.91 -48.14
C TYR A 6 -24.88 -29.08 -46.66
N ILE A 7 -23.59 -29.10 -46.33
CA ILE A 7 -23.11 -29.03 -44.94
C ILE A 7 -23.09 -27.56 -44.54
N LEU A 8 -24.00 -27.18 -43.64
CA LEU A 8 -24.07 -25.86 -43.05
C LEU A 8 -23.04 -25.82 -41.91
N LEU A 9 -21.89 -25.19 -42.16
CA LEU A 9 -20.87 -24.90 -41.12
C LEU A 9 -21.37 -23.75 -40.24
N LEU A 10 -21.85 -24.10 -39.04
CA LEU A 10 -22.24 -23.13 -38.00
C LEU A 10 -20.95 -22.67 -37.30
N SER A 11 -20.43 -21.50 -37.69
CA SER A 11 -19.29 -20.87 -37.03
C SER A 11 -19.76 -20.27 -35.69
N ILE A 12 -19.45 -20.96 -34.57
CA ILE A 12 -19.66 -20.42 -33.24
C ILE A 12 -18.55 -19.37 -32.98
N ILE A 13 -18.92 -18.09 -33.02
CA ILE A 13 -18.04 -16.99 -32.64
C ILE A 13 -18.01 -16.97 -31.12
N PHE A 14 -16.96 -17.50 -30.51
CA PHE A 14 -16.65 -17.28 -29.11
C PHE A 14 -16.16 -15.82 -28.96
N SER A 15 -17.04 -14.92 -28.54
CA SER A 15 -16.62 -13.60 -28.05
C SER A 15 -15.88 -13.80 -26.74
N THR A 16 -14.56 -13.82 -26.79
CA THR A 16 -13.73 -13.68 -25.60
C THR A 16 -13.87 -12.25 -25.11
N ASN A 17 -14.69 -12.03 -24.07
CA ASN A 17 -14.63 -10.78 -23.29
C ASN A 17 -13.28 -10.73 -22.62
N SER A 18 -12.31 -10.09 -23.26
CA SER A 18 -11.07 -9.67 -22.62
C SER A 18 -11.45 -8.61 -21.58
N LEU A 19 -11.50 -9.00 -20.32
CA LEU A 19 -11.57 -8.04 -19.20
C LEU A 19 -10.29 -7.19 -19.30
N SER A 20 -10.43 -5.95 -19.73
CA SER A 20 -9.34 -4.98 -19.74
C SER A 20 -8.89 -4.78 -18.30
N GLN A 21 -7.61 -5.04 -17.99
CA GLN A 21 -7.03 -4.68 -16.72
C GLN A 21 -7.09 -3.16 -16.55
N GLU A 22 -7.63 -2.70 -15.43
CA GLU A 22 -7.68 -1.29 -15.08
C GLU A 22 -6.64 -0.98 -14.00
N ILE A 23 -5.41 -0.72 -14.44
CA ILE A 23 -4.26 -0.52 -13.55
C ILE A 23 -4.29 0.88 -12.94
N GLU A 24 -4.22 0.94 -11.64
CA GLU A 24 -4.10 2.17 -10.85
C GLU A 24 -2.95 2.07 -9.84
N LYS A 25 -2.58 3.22 -9.27
CA LYS A 25 -1.54 3.35 -8.24
C LYS A 25 -2.07 4.07 -7.01
N VAL A 26 -1.65 3.61 -5.84
CA VAL A 26 -1.87 4.30 -4.57
C VAL A 26 -0.59 4.30 -3.73
N TYR A 27 -0.51 5.22 -2.77
CA TYR A 27 0.69 5.48 -1.99
C TYR A 27 0.37 5.56 -0.51
N PHE A 28 1.07 4.75 0.30
CA PHE A 28 0.91 4.76 1.75
C PHE A 28 2.27 4.73 2.46
N ALA A 29 2.39 5.53 3.51
CA ALA A 29 3.48 5.47 4.47
C ALA A 29 2.97 4.89 5.80
N GLY A 30 3.58 3.85 6.32
CA GLY A 30 3.12 3.14 7.51
C GLY A 30 4.26 2.65 8.42
N GLY A 31 5.29 3.47 8.59
CA GLY A 31 6.56 3.10 9.22
C GLY A 31 7.44 2.34 8.25
N CYS A 32 8.15 1.32 8.71
CA CYS A 32 9.04 0.53 7.87
C CYS A 32 8.35 0.03 6.59
N PHE A 33 8.84 0.46 5.45
CA PHE A 33 8.27 0.11 4.14
C PHE A 33 8.37 -1.39 3.81
N TRP A 34 9.36 -2.15 4.34
CA TRP A 34 9.42 -3.61 4.17
C TRP A 34 8.19 -4.31 4.74
N CYS A 35 7.67 -3.81 5.89
CA CYS A 35 6.47 -4.35 6.52
C CYS A 35 5.20 -3.98 5.74
N MET A 36 5.18 -2.79 5.14
CA MET A 36 4.07 -2.35 4.29
C MET A 36 4.06 -3.13 2.98
N GLU A 37 5.22 -3.30 2.33
CA GLU A 37 5.40 -4.11 1.13
C GLU A 37 4.85 -5.53 1.34
N GLU A 38 5.32 -6.25 2.38
CA GLU A 38 4.79 -7.58 2.73
C GLU A 38 3.27 -7.61 2.91
N SER A 39 2.69 -6.55 3.48
CA SER A 39 1.26 -6.50 3.81
C SER A 39 0.38 -6.34 2.58
N PHE A 40 0.87 -5.71 1.52
CA PHE A 40 0.10 -5.45 0.30
C PHE A 40 0.39 -6.44 -0.82
N GLU A 41 1.62 -6.89 -0.97
CA GLU A 41 2.03 -7.75 -2.10
C GLU A 41 1.32 -9.11 -2.13
N LYS A 42 0.83 -9.57 -0.97
CA LYS A 42 0.09 -10.84 -0.83
C LYS A 42 -1.40 -10.75 -1.21
N LEU A 43 -1.87 -9.57 -1.62
CA LEU A 43 -3.30 -9.36 -1.90
C LEU A 43 -3.61 -9.70 -3.35
N ASP A 44 -4.65 -10.48 -3.56
CA ASP A 44 -5.19 -10.71 -4.90
C ASP A 44 -5.62 -9.37 -5.54
N GLY A 45 -5.16 -9.11 -6.76
CA GLY A 45 -5.38 -7.87 -7.47
C GLY A 45 -4.28 -6.83 -7.30
N VAL A 46 -3.34 -6.99 -6.36
CA VAL A 46 -2.09 -6.23 -6.31
C VAL A 46 -1.10 -6.87 -7.29
N ILE A 47 -0.51 -6.04 -8.14
CA ILE A 47 0.41 -6.46 -9.21
C ILE A 47 1.85 -6.33 -8.73
N GLU A 48 2.16 -5.21 -8.08
CA GLU A 48 3.50 -4.90 -7.60
C GLU A 48 3.42 -3.92 -6.44
N VAL A 49 4.34 -4.03 -5.49
CA VAL A 49 4.55 -3.06 -4.42
C VAL A 49 6.00 -2.62 -4.45
N ILE A 50 6.23 -1.31 -4.49
CA ILE A 50 7.57 -0.73 -4.60
C ILE A 50 7.85 0.08 -3.35
N SER A 51 8.91 -0.24 -2.62
CA SER A 51 9.40 0.54 -1.49
C SER A 51 10.10 1.80 -1.97
N GLY A 52 9.86 2.94 -1.30
CA GLY A 52 10.43 4.22 -1.70
C GLY A 52 10.12 5.37 -0.73
N TYR A 53 10.17 6.57 -1.26
CA TYR A 53 10.07 7.82 -0.50
C TYR A 53 9.09 8.79 -1.15
N SER A 54 8.27 9.47 -0.34
CA SER A 54 7.32 10.48 -0.81
C SER A 54 7.04 11.53 0.25
N GLY A 55 6.49 12.67 -0.18
CA GLY A 55 5.98 13.74 0.71
C GLY A 55 7.02 14.75 1.18
N GLY A 56 8.30 14.58 0.84
CA GLY A 56 9.37 15.53 1.14
C GLY A 56 9.73 16.43 -0.04
N THR A 57 10.79 17.22 0.14
CA THR A 57 11.24 18.24 -0.84
C THR A 57 12.55 17.89 -1.54
N THR A 58 13.35 16.99 -0.96
CA THR A 58 14.64 16.57 -1.53
C THR A 58 14.41 15.72 -2.78
N SER A 59 15.07 16.08 -3.88
CA SER A 59 15.00 15.29 -5.13
C SER A 59 15.95 14.11 -5.07
N ASN A 60 15.48 12.93 -5.51
CA ASN A 60 16.23 11.66 -5.53
C ASN A 60 16.97 11.40 -4.20
N PRO A 61 16.26 11.39 -3.06
CA PRO A 61 16.88 11.20 -1.77
C PRO A 61 17.40 9.76 -1.65
N THR A 62 18.47 9.59 -0.90
CA THR A 62 18.98 8.29 -0.47
C THR A 62 18.30 7.84 0.83
N TYR A 63 18.33 6.54 1.14
CA TYR A 63 17.85 5.99 2.42
C TYR A 63 18.46 6.71 3.63
N LYS A 64 19.77 6.95 3.57
CA LYS A 64 20.49 7.66 4.65
C LYS A 64 19.97 9.08 4.87
N GLU A 65 19.71 9.81 3.79
CA GLU A 65 19.18 11.18 3.89
C GLU A 65 17.75 11.18 4.44
N VAL A 66 16.90 10.23 4.04
CA VAL A 66 15.52 10.12 4.54
C VAL A 66 15.49 9.75 6.03
N THR A 67 16.35 8.81 6.44
CA THR A 67 16.32 8.26 7.80
C THR A 67 16.98 9.17 8.83
N TYR A 68 18.08 9.85 8.44
CA TYR A 68 18.92 10.61 9.36
C TYR A 68 18.98 12.11 9.03
N GLY A 69 18.47 12.52 7.87
CA GLY A 69 18.44 13.91 7.44
C GLY A 69 17.08 14.57 7.66
N ASP A 70 16.94 15.76 7.07
CA ASP A 70 15.69 16.55 7.09
C ASP A 70 15.13 16.72 5.67
N THR A 71 14.88 15.60 5.00
CA THR A 71 14.35 15.60 3.62
C THR A 71 12.85 15.88 3.56
N GLY A 72 12.14 15.70 4.69
CA GLY A 72 10.69 15.74 4.78
C GLY A 72 10.00 14.55 4.14
N HIS A 73 10.73 13.55 3.62
CA HIS A 73 10.16 12.33 3.07
C HIS A 73 9.76 11.32 4.15
N PHE A 74 8.76 10.50 3.79
CA PHE A 74 8.33 9.34 4.54
C PHE A 74 8.76 8.07 3.80
N GLU A 75 9.07 7.00 4.53
CA GLU A 75 9.13 5.66 3.96
C GLU A 75 7.72 5.30 3.47
N THR A 76 7.61 5.12 2.17
CA THR A 76 6.33 5.01 1.45
C THR A 76 6.37 3.79 0.54
N VAL A 77 5.24 3.12 0.36
CA VAL A 77 5.06 2.12 -0.68
C VAL A 77 4.18 2.66 -1.80
N GLU A 78 4.61 2.46 -3.06
CA GLU A 78 3.76 2.56 -4.24
C GLU A 78 3.11 1.19 -4.47
N ILE A 79 1.79 1.14 -4.54
CA ILE A 79 1.03 -0.08 -4.76
C ILE A 79 0.38 0.02 -6.14
N ILE A 80 0.77 -0.87 -7.04
CA ILE A 80 0.22 -1.01 -8.40
C ILE A 80 -0.80 -2.14 -8.35
N TYR A 81 -2.05 -1.86 -8.73
CA TYR A 81 -3.13 -2.82 -8.59
C TYR A 81 -4.13 -2.76 -9.73
N ASP A 82 -4.81 -3.87 -9.99
CA ASP A 82 -5.94 -3.96 -10.91
C ASP A 82 -7.23 -3.63 -10.16
N LYS A 83 -7.82 -2.45 -10.44
CA LYS A 83 -9.04 -2.01 -9.76
C LYS A 83 -10.27 -2.84 -10.10
N SER A 84 -10.20 -3.70 -11.12
CA SER A 84 -11.26 -4.66 -11.41
C SER A 84 -11.29 -5.82 -10.40
N LEU A 85 -10.16 -6.09 -9.71
CA LEU A 85 -9.99 -7.17 -8.73
C LEU A 85 -9.98 -6.67 -7.28
N ILE A 86 -9.36 -5.52 -7.03
CA ILE A 86 -9.28 -4.92 -5.70
C ILE A 86 -9.47 -3.40 -5.78
N ASN A 87 -10.31 -2.83 -4.92
CA ASN A 87 -10.59 -1.40 -4.93
C ASN A 87 -9.78 -0.64 -3.87
N PHE A 88 -9.76 0.70 -3.99
CA PHE A 88 -9.06 1.58 -3.05
C PHE A 88 -9.54 1.41 -1.61
N GLU A 89 -10.84 1.22 -1.37
CA GLU A 89 -11.41 1.03 -0.02
C GLU A 89 -10.80 -0.20 0.67
N LYS A 90 -10.62 -1.29 -0.05
CA LYS A 90 -9.98 -2.51 0.47
C LYS A 90 -8.52 -2.27 0.81
N LEU A 91 -7.77 -1.58 -0.09
CA LEU A 91 -6.36 -1.21 0.16
C LEU A 91 -6.25 -0.28 1.38
N LEU A 92 -7.13 0.72 1.49
CA LEU A 92 -7.18 1.63 2.64
C LEU A 92 -7.47 0.88 3.94
N LYS A 93 -8.36 -0.13 3.92
CA LYS A 93 -8.61 -0.98 5.09
C LYS A 93 -7.37 -1.77 5.50
N ILE A 94 -6.63 -2.33 4.53
CA ILE A 94 -5.36 -3.04 4.80
C ILE A 94 -4.33 -2.08 5.36
N PHE A 95 -4.23 -0.85 4.83
CA PHE A 95 -3.38 0.19 5.41
C PHE A 95 -3.66 0.41 6.89
N TRP A 96 -4.92 0.68 7.27
CA TRP A 96 -5.29 0.97 8.66
C TRP A 96 -4.93 -0.15 9.61
N ILE A 97 -5.27 -1.40 9.29
CA ILE A 97 -5.02 -2.54 10.17
C ILE A 97 -3.53 -2.90 10.30
N ASN A 98 -2.67 -2.31 9.48
CA ASN A 98 -1.22 -2.50 9.49
C ASN A 98 -0.46 -1.33 10.13
N ILE A 99 -1.14 -0.33 10.69
CA ILE A 99 -0.50 0.79 11.39
C ILE A 99 -1.10 1.01 12.78
N ASP A 100 -0.36 1.74 13.61
CA ASP A 100 -0.90 2.43 14.78
C ASP A 100 -1.33 3.84 14.37
N PRO A 101 -2.61 4.12 14.14
CA PRO A 101 -3.07 5.42 13.69
C PRO A 101 -2.97 6.51 14.76
N PHE A 102 -2.53 6.15 15.97
CA PHE A 102 -2.44 7.02 17.14
C PHE A 102 -1.00 7.33 17.56
N ASP A 103 0.02 6.87 16.82
CA ASP A 103 1.43 7.14 17.11
C ASP A 103 1.95 8.29 16.23
N ALA A 104 2.06 9.48 16.83
CA ALA A 104 2.57 10.68 16.16
C ALA A 104 4.10 10.70 16.02
N LYS A 105 4.84 9.76 16.63
CA LYS A 105 6.30 9.78 16.67
C LYS A 105 6.97 8.81 15.70
N GLY A 106 6.18 8.01 15.00
CA GLY A 106 6.65 6.97 14.08
C GLY A 106 5.71 5.79 14.09
N GLN A 107 6.24 4.57 13.92
CA GLN A 107 5.45 3.35 14.00
C GLN A 107 6.23 2.29 14.77
N PHE A 108 5.62 1.71 15.78
CA PHE A 108 6.19 0.62 16.60
C PHE A 108 7.58 0.96 17.17
N CYS A 109 8.64 0.24 16.77
CA CYS A 109 10.01 0.50 17.19
C CYS A 109 10.68 1.61 16.38
N ASP A 110 10.18 1.90 15.17
CA ASP A 110 10.75 2.90 14.29
C ASP A 110 10.24 4.29 14.68
N LYS A 111 11.16 5.13 15.16
CA LYS A 111 10.85 6.48 15.60
C LYS A 111 11.57 7.50 14.73
N GLY A 112 10.89 8.57 14.44
CA GLY A 112 11.36 9.63 13.56
C GLY A 112 10.32 10.07 12.56
N TYR A 113 10.61 11.18 11.87
CA TYR A 113 9.68 11.80 10.94
C TYR A 113 9.35 10.87 9.75
N SER A 114 10.38 10.23 9.19
CA SER A 114 10.26 9.34 8.03
C SER A 114 9.39 8.10 8.29
N TYR A 115 9.18 7.72 9.55
CA TYR A 115 8.38 6.57 9.95
C TYR A 115 6.94 6.89 10.37
N ARG A 116 6.52 8.16 10.25
CA ARG A 116 5.13 8.52 10.53
C ARG A 116 4.19 8.00 9.46
N SER A 117 2.93 7.78 9.82
CA SER A 117 1.92 7.28 8.89
C SER A 117 1.34 8.40 8.04
N VAL A 118 1.17 8.13 6.73
CA VAL A 118 0.55 9.01 5.75
C VAL A 118 -0.32 8.20 4.80
N ALA A 119 -1.55 8.65 4.59
CA ALA A 119 -2.38 8.23 3.47
C ALA A 119 -2.31 9.32 2.39
N PHE A 120 -1.68 9.02 1.27
CA PHE A 120 -1.65 9.94 0.13
C PHE A 120 -2.90 9.74 -0.74
N PHE A 121 -3.39 10.83 -1.34
CA PHE A 121 -4.50 10.78 -2.28
C PHE A 121 -4.11 11.41 -3.62
N THR A 122 -4.57 10.84 -4.72
CA THR A 122 -4.41 11.35 -6.09
C THR A 122 -5.71 11.98 -6.59
N THR A 123 -6.86 11.63 -6.00
CA THR A 123 -8.19 12.11 -6.39
C THR A 123 -8.98 12.58 -5.16
N GLU A 124 -9.95 13.47 -5.37
CA GLU A 124 -10.86 13.91 -4.28
C GLU A 124 -11.73 12.74 -3.75
N SER A 125 -12.04 11.76 -4.58
CA SER A 125 -12.74 10.54 -4.13
C SER A 125 -11.91 9.78 -3.09
N GLN A 126 -10.62 9.54 -3.36
CA GLN A 126 -9.72 8.90 -2.40
C GLN A 126 -9.59 9.71 -1.11
N LYS A 127 -9.44 11.04 -1.21
CA LYS A 127 -9.39 11.93 -0.05
C LYS A 127 -10.63 11.79 0.83
N ASN A 128 -11.82 11.80 0.23
CA ASN A 128 -13.07 11.66 0.96
C ASN A 128 -13.17 10.29 1.65
N GLN A 129 -12.75 9.21 0.99
CA GLN A 129 -12.71 7.86 1.59
C GLN A 129 -11.75 7.80 2.79
N ILE A 130 -10.55 8.41 2.68
CA ILE A 130 -9.59 8.50 3.78
C ILE A 130 -10.20 9.26 4.96
N LEU A 131 -10.76 10.45 4.73
CA LEU A 131 -11.34 11.28 5.79
C LEU A 131 -12.54 10.60 6.47
N ASN A 132 -13.38 9.90 5.70
CA ASN A 132 -14.50 9.14 6.26
C ASN A 132 -14.02 7.95 7.10
N SER A 133 -12.95 7.27 6.68
CA SER A 133 -12.37 6.18 7.47
C SER A 133 -11.74 6.68 8.77
N ILE A 134 -11.08 7.84 8.76
CA ILE A 134 -10.56 8.52 9.96
C ILE A 134 -11.69 8.79 10.94
N LYS A 135 -12.75 9.46 10.51
CA LYS A 135 -13.91 9.75 11.38
C LYS A 135 -14.49 8.49 12.02
N LYS A 136 -14.53 7.39 11.27
CA LYS A 136 -15.01 6.11 11.80
C LYS A 136 -14.06 5.56 12.87
N ILE A 137 -12.74 5.56 12.60
CA ILE A 137 -11.73 5.09 13.57
C ILE A 137 -11.79 5.95 14.84
N GLU A 138 -11.81 7.27 14.73
CA GLU A 138 -11.91 8.19 15.87
C GLU A 138 -13.14 7.94 16.72
N LYS A 139 -14.29 7.71 16.07
CA LYS A 139 -15.55 7.36 16.76
C LYS A 139 -15.44 6.00 17.48
N ASP A 140 -14.90 4.97 16.80
CA ASP A 140 -14.84 3.60 17.32
C ASP A 140 -13.86 3.47 18.51
N PHE A 141 -12.80 4.28 18.52
CA PHE A 141 -11.75 4.27 19.54
C PHE A 141 -11.83 5.43 20.53
N ASN A 142 -12.69 6.41 20.31
CA ASN A 142 -12.74 7.67 21.06
C ASN A 142 -11.36 8.32 21.21
N LYS A 143 -10.60 8.38 20.11
CA LYS A 143 -9.23 8.85 20.07
C LYS A 143 -8.91 9.49 18.72
N GLU A 144 -8.18 10.60 18.74
CA GLU A 144 -7.73 11.30 17.54
C GLU A 144 -6.76 10.46 16.72
N VAL A 145 -6.97 10.42 15.39
CA VAL A 145 -6.09 9.82 14.41
C VAL A 145 -5.03 10.84 14.01
N VAL A 146 -3.74 10.48 14.20
CA VAL A 146 -2.59 11.36 13.89
C VAL A 146 -1.94 11.05 12.54
N THR A 147 -2.51 10.14 11.77
CA THR A 147 -2.07 9.82 10.40
C THR A 147 -2.28 11.03 9.49
N TYR A 148 -1.24 11.41 8.76
CA TYR A 148 -1.36 12.51 7.80
C TYR A 148 -2.20 12.13 6.60
N VAL A 149 -2.99 13.08 6.09
CA VAL A 149 -3.68 12.99 4.80
C VAL A 149 -3.06 14.02 3.88
N ARG A 150 -2.35 13.57 2.84
CA ARG A 150 -1.62 14.47 1.93
C ARG A 150 -1.98 14.21 0.48
N LYS A 151 -2.04 15.28 -0.32
CA LYS A 151 -2.09 15.12 -1.78
C LYS A 151 -0.77 14.51 -2.24
N PHE A 152 -0.85 13.47 -3.07
CA PHE A 152 0.31 12.87 -3.70
C PHE A 152 0.94 13.85 -4.70
N ASP A 153 2.26 13.93 -4.69
CA ASP A 153 3.02 14.74 -5.64
C ASP A 153 4.03 13.86 -6.39
N LYS A 154 5.01 13.31 -5.70
CA LYS A 154 6.09 12.55 -6.32
C LYS A 154 6.53 11.38 -5.45
N PHE A 155 6.94 10.30 -6.12
CA PHE A 155 7.52 9.12 -5.50
C PHE A 155 8.93 8.89 -6.03
N TYR A 156 9.84 8.52 -5.15
CA TYR A 156 11.19 8.12 -5.47
C TYR A 156 11.38 6.67 -5.00
N LYS A 157 11.66 5.77 -5.94
CA LYS A 157 11.96 4.37 -5.62
C LYS A 157 13.19 4.30 -4.71
N ALA A 158 13.13 3.53 -3.65
CA ALA A 158 14.29 3.26 -2.80
C ALA A 158 15.29 2.35 -3.52
N GLU A 159 16.49 2.27 -2.97
CA GLU A 159 17.60 1.48 -3.47
C GLU A 159 17.19 -0.02 -3.61
N ASP A 160 17.80 -0.73 -4.54
CA ASP A 160 17.39 -2.10 -4.91
C ASP A 160 17.48 -3.08 -3.72
N ASN A 161 18.41 -2.88 -2.80
CA ASN A 161 18.51 -3.70 -1.58
C ASN A 161 17.35 -3.51 -0.59
N HIS A 162 16.45 -2.55 -0.83
CA HIS A 162 15.23 -2.35 -0.04
C HIS A 162 13.98 -2.95 -0.69
N GLN A 163 14.05 -3.35 -1.96
CA GLN A 163 12.95 -4.00 -2.66
C GLN A 163 12.88 -5.47 -2.26
N ASN A 164 11.68 -5.99 -2.05
CA ASN A 164 11.44 -7.39 -1.67
C ASN A 164 12.27 -7.84 -0.45
N TYR A 165 12.64 -6.89 0.43
CA TYR A 165 13.53 -7.18 1.57
C TYR A 165 13.01 -8.32 2.45
N TYR A 166 11.71 -8.41 2.64
CA TYR A 166 11.08 -9.44 3.44
C TYR A 166 11.22 -10.86 2.84
N GLN A 167 11.49 -10.98 1.55
CA GLN A 167 11.77 -12.24 0.85
C GLN A 167 13.29 -12.49 0.77
N GLU A 168 14.04 -11.51 0.26
CA GLU A 168 15.48 -11.61 0.01
C GLU A 168 16.30 -11.79 1.30
N TYR A 169 15.90 -11.10 2.37
CA TYR A 169 16.57 -11.12 3.67
C TYR A 169 15.66 -11.66 4.77
N PHE A 170 14.94 -12.74 4.47
CA PHE A 170 13.85 -13.29 5.28
C PHE A 170 14.18 -13.43 6.78
N VAL A 171 15.35 -13.98 7.12
CA VAL A 171 15.74 -14.20 8.53
C VAL A 171 15.92 -12.86 9.26
N ASN A 172 16.63 -11.92 8.63
CA ASN A 172 16.86 -10.59 9.20
C ASN A 172 15.55 -9.83 9.37
N TYR A 173 14.68 -9.91 8.38
CA TYR A 173 13.35 -9.32 8.43
C TYR A 173 12.49 -9.90 9.55
N LEU A 174 12.47 -11.22 9.74
CA LEU A 174 11.72 -11.85 10.83
C LEU A 174 12.22 -11.45 12.22
N LEU A 175 13.54 -11.37 12.40
CA LEU A 175 14.14 -10.92 13.67
C LEU A 175 13.75 -9.47 13.95
N TYR A 176 13.87 -8.60 12.97
CA TYR A 176 13.44 -7.22 13.06
C TYR A 176 11.95 -7.11 13.41
N LYS A 177 11.07 -7.74 12.63
CA LYS A 177 9.60 -7.67 12.79
C LYS A 177 9.15 -8.14 14.18
N LYS A 178 9.75 -9.24 14.69
CA LYS A 178 9.47 -9.75 16.03
C LYS A 178 10.01 -8.82 17.12
N GLY A 179 11.25 -8.36 16.99
CA GLY A 179 11.88 -7.45 17.95
C GLY A 179 11.18 -6.10 18.06
N CYS A 180 10.62 -5.63 16.95
CA CYS A 180 9.87 -4.37 16.87
C CYS A 180 8.52 -4.40 17.62
N GLY A 181 7.98 -5.57 17.94
CA GLY A 181 6.71 -5.70 18.66
C GLY A 181 5.48 -5.27 17.85
N ARG A 182 5.61 -5.13 16.52
CA ARG A 182 4.55 -4.68 15.60
C ARG A 182 3.27 -5.50 15.76
N GLU A 183 3.36 -6.82 15.71
CA GLU A 183 2.20 -7.71 15.82
C GLU A 183 1.46 -7.55 17.13
N LYS A 184 2.20 -7.50 18.26
CA LYS A 184 1.61 -7.29 19.60
C LYS A 184 0.83 -5.97 19.65
N ARG A 185 1.39 -4.90 19.11
CA ARG A 185 0.73 -3.58 19.08
C ARG A 185 -0.50 -3.57 18.18
N LEU A 186 -0.41 -4.10 16.97
CA LEU A 186 -1.56 -4.17 16.05
C LEU A 186 -2.70 -4.99 16.64
N ASN A 187 -2.39 -6.14 17.27
CA ASN A 187 -3.40 -6.94 17.95
C ASN A 187 -4.08 -6.19 19.10
N SER A 188 -3.34 -5.36 19.84
CA SER A 188 -3.91 -4.55 20.93
C SER A 188 -4.85 -3.44 20.45
N ILE A 189 -4.69 -3.00 19.20
CA ILE A 189 -5.54 -1.97 18.60
C ILE A 189 -6.73 -2.61 17.87
N TRP A 190 -6.46 -3.56 16.97
CA TRP A 190 -7.43 -3.99 15.96
C TRP A 190 -8.15 -5.30 16.27
N LYS A 191 -7.61 -6.16 17.16
CA LYS A 191 -8.29 -7.37 17.61
C LYS A 191 -9.00 -7.04 18.93
N LYS A 192 -10.28 -6.76 18.83
CA LYS A 192 -11.21 -6.66 19.97
C LYS A 192 -11.95 -7.97 20.14
#